data_54cb610b997bfe499cb6d6b173d04a9f
#
_entry.id   54cb610b997bfe499cb6d6b173d04a9f
#
_cell.length_a   1.000
_cell.length_b   1.000
_cell.length_c   1.000
_cell.angle_alpha   90.00
_cell.angle_beta   90.00
_cell.angle_gamma   90.00
#
_symmetry.space_group_name_H-M   'P 1'
#
loop_
_entity.id
_entity.type
_entity.pdbx_description
1 polymer ?
#
loop_
_entity_poly.entity_id
_entity_poly.type
_entity_poly.pdbx_seq_one_letter_code
_entity_poly.pdbx_strand_id
1 'polypeptide(L)' 'MRYKIYYGAKPTFTDADRNDFSRGGYECKALMKDRRNRPVVISQSKDRDFPVWKVEYGFSCVLFGSYEEAMAFCHGRFTR' A
#
# COMPACT_ATOMS: atom_id res chain seq x y z
N MET A 1 -12.66 -5.88 0.38
CA MET A 1 -12.05 -6.10 -0.93
C MET A 1 -10.55 -6.31 -0.79
N ARG A 2 -10.00 -7.17 -1.60
CA ARG A 2 -8.58 -7.48 -1.54
C ARG A 2 -7.92 -7.11 -2.86
N TYR A 3 -6.82 -6.39 -2.81
CA TYR A 3 -6.06 -6.01 -3.99
C TYR A 3 -4.90 -6.96 -4.17
N LYS A 4 -4.56 -7.25 -5.42
CA LYS A 4 -3.43 -8.09 -5.76
C LYS A 4 -2.37 -7.25 -6.42
N ILE A 5 -1.16 -7.36 -5.92
CA ILE A 5 -0.02 -6.59 -6.41
C ILE A 5 1.12 -7.54 -6.70
N TYR A 6 1.67 -7.47 -7.89
CA TYR A 6 2.74 -8.37 -8.33
C TYR A 6 3.92 -7.54 -8.82
N TYR A 7 4.99 -7.55 -8.06
CA TYR A 7 6.18 -6.76 -8.38
C TYR A 7 7.41 -7.55 -8.01
N GLY A 8 7.79 -8.46 -8.86
CA GLY A 8 8.97 -9.25 -8.59
C GLY A 8 8.81 -10.23 -7.45
N ALA A 9 7.98 -9.95 -6.48
CA ALA A 9 7.70 -10.86 -5.39
C ALA A 9 6.20 -11.09 -5.32
N LYS A 10 5.81 -12.27 -4.86
CA LYS A 10 4.39 -12.56 -4.67
C LYS A 10 3.82 -11.62 -3.63
N PRO A 11 2.63 -11.11 -3.87
CA PRO A 11 1.96 -10.32 -2.84
C PRO A 11 1.56 -11.24 -1.70
N THR A 12 1.75 -10.75 -0.49
CA THR A 12 1.28 -11.45 0.69
C THR A 12 0.38 -10.48 1.43
N PHE A 13 -0.88 -10.86 1.61
CA PHE A 13 -1.79 -9.99 2.33
C PHE A 13 -2.81 -10.86 3.04
N THR A 14 -2.73 -10.84 4.36
CA THR A 14 -3.60 -11.61 5.24
C THR A 14 -4.33 -10.66 6.17
N ASP A 15 -5.27 -11.19 6.93
CA ASP A 15 -5.94 -10.38 7.96
C ASP A 15 -4.95 -9.92 9.02
N ALA A 16 -3.95 -10.76 9.32
CA ALA A 16 -2.91 -10.36 10.26
C ALA A 16 -2.13 -9.16 9.72
N ASP A 17 -1.79 -9.19 8.43
CA ASP A 17 -1.10 -8.05 7.80
C ASP A 17 -1.94 -6.81 7.86
N ARG A 18 -3.24 -6.93 7.59
CA ARG A 18 -4.14 -5.78 7.66
C ARG A 18 -4.10 -5.16 9.06
N ASN A 19 -4.16 -5.99 10.08
CA ASN A 19 -4.15 -5.51 11.46
C ASN A 19 -2.81 -4.89 11.81
N ASP A 20 -1.71 -5.51 11.39
CA ASP A 20 -0.38 -5.05 11.73
C ASP A 20 -0.03 -3.73 11.08
N PHE A 21 -0.51 -3.49 9.86
CA PHE A 21 -0.12 -2.32 9.09
C PHE A 21 -1.18 -1.24 9.03
N SER A 22 -2.33 -1.43 9.67
CA SER A 22 -3.36 -0.40 9.73
C SER A 22 -3.08 0.51 10.91
N ARG A 23 -2.93 1.80 10.66
CA ARG A 23 -2.57 2.76 11.71
C ARG A 23 -3.12 4.14 11.42
N GLY A 24 -3.36 4.89 12.50
CA GLY A 24 -3.58 6.32 12.41
C GLY A 24 -4.73 6.73 11.51
N GLY A 25 -5.83 5.99 11.54
CA GLY A 25 -6.96 6.32 10.70
C GLY A 25 -6.85 5.83 9.27
N TYR A 26 -5.84 4.99 8.99
CA TYR A 26 -5.67 4.35 7.68
C TYR A 26 -5.81 2.84 7.82
N GLU A 27 -6.46 2.23 6.87
CA GLU A 27 -6.58 0.78 6.83
C GLU A 27 -5.71 0.24 5.71
N CYS A 28 -4.87 -0.73 6.02
CA CYS A 28 -4.02 -1.37 5.02
C CYS A 28 -4.88 -2.15 4.04
N LYS A 29 -4.74 -1.86 2.77
CA LYS A 29 -5.50 -2.53 1.71
C LYS A 29 -4.63 -3.42 0.85
N ALA A 30 -3.34 -3.19 0.84
CA ALA A 30 -2.41 -3.98 0.06
C ALA A 30 -1.03 -3.89 0.66
N LEU A 31 -0.26 -4.96 0.48
CA LEU A 31 1.09 -5.04 0.99
C LEU A 31 1.95 -5.69 -0.08
N MET A 32 3.09 -5.09 -0.36
CA MET A 32 4.04 -5.65 -1.29
C MET A 32 5.44 -5.48 -0.75
N LYS A 33 6.40 -6.04 -1.43
CA LYS A 33 7.80 -5.91 -1.03
C LYS A 33 8.60 -5.31 -2.16
N ASP A 34 9.53 -4.44 -1.81
CA ASP A 34 10.42 -3.86 -2.80
C ASP A 34 11.57 -4.85 -3.08
N ARG A 35 12.53 -4.41 -3.88
CA ARG A 35 13.66 -5.27 -4.27
C ARG A 35 14.50 -5.71 -3.09
N ARG A 36 14.53 -4.89 -2.03
CA ARG A 36 15.29 -5.21 -0.84
C ARG A 36 14.47 -5.97 0.18
N ASN A 37 13.31 -6.48 -0.25
CA ASN A 37 12.41 -7.24 0.61
C ASN A 37 11.85 -6.41 1.75
N ARG A 38 11.77 -5.08 1.58
CA ARG A 38 11.19 -4.21 2.58
C ARG A 38 9.71 -4.01 2.27
N PRO A 39 8.88 -3.86 3.29
CA PRO A 39 7.44 -3.72 3.07
C PRO A 39 7.10 -2.38 2.42
N VAL A 40 6.17 -2.43 1.47
CA VAL A 40 5.54 -1.27 0.88
C VAL A 40 4.06 -1.39 1.22
N VAL A 41 3.56 -0.45 2.01
CA VAL A 41 2.21 -0.52 2.58
C VAL A 41 1.30 0.43 1.84
N ILE A 42 0.23 -0.08 1.28
CA ILE A 42 -0.77 0.73 0.61
C ILE A 42 -2.03 0.74 1.47
N SER A 43 -2.39 1.92 1.94
CA SER A 43 -3.49 2.09 2.89
C SER A 43 -4.49 3.11 2.37
N GLN A 44 -5.72 2.98 2.84
CA GLN A 44 -6.78 3.92 2.50
C GLN A 44 -7.27 4.58 3.78
N SER A 45 -7.51 5.88 3.72
CA SER A 45 -8.09 6.61 4.84
C SER A 45 -9.46 6.04 5.19
N LYS A 46 -9.73 5.91 6.48
CA LYS A 46 -11.04 5.51 6.96
C LYS A 46 -12.03 6.67 6.92
N ASP A 47 -11.56 7.88 6.72
CA ASP A 47 -12.40 9.07 6.66
C ASP A 47 -13.03 9.15 5.29
N ARG A 48 -14.35 8.99 5.23
CA ARG A 48 -15.08 8.99 3.97
C ARG A 48 -15.15 10.37 3.33
N ASP A 49 -14.99 11.42 4.13
CA ASP A 49 -15.03 12.79 3.62
C ASP A 49 -13.74 13.18 2.92
N PHE A 50 -12.67 12.47 3.24
CA PHE A 50 -11.35 12.72 2.65
C PHE A 50 -10.73 11.39 2.24
N PRO A 51 -11.21 10.78 1.15
CA PRO A 51 -10.67 9.51 0.69
C PRO A 51 -9.27 9.73 0.13
N VAL A 52 -8.28 9.25 0.87
CA VAL A 52 -6.88 9.40 0.51
C VAL A 52 -6.24 8.03 0.54
N TRP A 53 -5.39 7.77 -0.44
CA TRP A 53 -4.58 6.57 -0.49
C TRP A 53 -3.14 6.92 -0.14
N LYS A 54 -2.55 6.11 0.71
CA LYS A 54 -1.20 6.36 1.22
C LYS A 54 -0.30 5.18 0.88
N VAL A 55 0.87 5.49 0.32
CA VAL A 55 1.90 4.50 0.07
C VAL A 55 3.06 4.80 1.01
N GLU A 56 3.37 3.86 1.88
CA GLU A 56 4.47 4.00 2.83
C GLU A 56 5.58 3.01 2.48
N TYR A 57 6.79 3.50 2.39
CA TYR A 57 7.96 2.68 2.12
C TYR A 57 9.18 3.31 2.75
N GLY A 58 9.98 2.51 3.48
CA GLY A 58 11.11 3.03 4.21
C GLY A 58 10.65 4.12 5.17
N PHE A 59 11.24 5.30 5.06
CA PHE A 59 10.83 6.45 5.86
C PHE A 59 10.00 7.44 5.05
N SER A 60 9.54 7.03 3.88
CA SER A 60 8.80 7.90 2.97
C SER A 60 7.31 7.58 2.98
N CYS A 61 6.52 8.59 2.68
CA CYS A 61 5.08 8.45 2.61
C CYS A 61 4.56 9.37 1.52
N VAL A 62 3.75 8.84 0.61
CA VAL A 62 3.19 9.61 -0.50
C VAL A 62 1.69 9.41 -0.51
N LEU A 63 0.94 10.49 -0.73
CA LEU A 63 -0.51 10.46 -0.74
C LEU A 63 -1.06 10.60 -2.16
N PHE A 64 -2.15 9.90 -2.42
CA PHE A 64 -2.80 9.90 -3.71
C PHE A 64 -4.31 10.00 -3.52
N GLY A 65 -4.99 10.46 -4.57
CA GLY A 65 -6.44 10.61 -4.53
C GLY A 65 -7.20 9.34 -4.89
N SER A 66 -6.52 8.33 -5.45
CA SER A 66 -7.19 7.10 -5.86
C SER A 66 -6.24 5.92 -5.74
N TYR A 67 -6.84 4.73 -5.71
CA TYR A 67 -6.08 3.50 -5.73
C TYR A 67 -5.25 3.39 -7.00
N GLU A 68 -5.83 3.77 -8.14
CA GLU A 68 -5.15 3.67 -9.42
C GLU A 68 -3.90 4.54 -9.47
N GLU A 69 -3.98 5.74 -8.89
CA GLU A 69 -2.80 6.60 -8.83
C GLU A 69 -1.73 6.01 -7.92
N ALA A 70 -2.13 5.47 -6.78
CA ALA A 70 -1.20 4.84 -5.86
C ALA A 70 -0.50 3.65 -6.54
N MET A 71 -1.26 2.85 -7.27
CA MET A 71 -0.70 1.69 -7.94
C MET A 71 0.21 2.09 -9.09
N ALA A 72 -0.14 3.14 -9.84
CA ALA A 72 0.72 3.63 -10.90
C ALA A 72 2.07 4.07 -10.34
N PHE A 73 2.05 4.74 -9.20
CA PHE A 73 3.29 5.13 -8.52
C PHE A 73 4.11 3.90 -8.14
N CYS A 74 3.46 2.90 -7.56
CA CYS A 74 4.15 1.68 -7.15
C CYS A 74 4.73 0.94 -8.35
N HIS A 75 3.99 0.87 -9.45
CA HIS A 75 4.49 0.25 -10.66
C HIS A 75 5.76 0.94 -11.17
N GLY A 76 5.75 2.26 -11.18
CA GLY A 76 6.90 3.00 -11.67
C GLY A 76 8.09 2.95 -10.74
N ARG A 77 7.85 2.76 -9.45
CA ARG A 77 8.92 2.87 -8.45
C ARG A 77 9.51 1.53 -8.04
N PHE A 78 8.67 0.52 -7.89
CA PHE A 78 9.11 -0.74 -7.28
C PHE A 78 9.15 -1.92 -8.24
N THR A 79 8.55 -1.80 -9.40
CA THR A 79 8.59 -2.85 -10.42
C THR A 79 9.77 -2.67 -11.33
N ARG A 80 10.29 -3.77 -11.82
CA ARG A 80 11.34 -3.68 -12.82
C ARG A 80 11.24 -4.83 -13.77
#